data_77fc3a7d5b7ff68b2ccef885ad943afe
#
_entry.id   77fc3a7d5b7ff68b2ccef885ad943afe
#
_cell.length_a   1.000
_cell.length_b   1.000
_cell.length_c   1.000
_cell.angle_alpha   90.00
_cell.angle_beta   90.00
_cell.angle_gamma   90.00
#
_symmetry.space_group_name_H-M   'P 1'
#
loop_
_entity.id
_entity.type
_entity.pdbx_description
1 polymer ?
#
loop_
_entity_poly.entity_id
_entity_poly.type
_entity_poly.pdbx_seq_one_letter_code
_entity_poly.pdbx_strand_id
1 'polypeptide(L)'
;SIEKMEGKNLSLLMTSVQKDLRIQIVDNAGKLVEGEDFCVVLNGDKEYVDEDKDGIIYIEYLRAGDYEVALKEVEGYRVPETSAKITVKQSVEYVVIDDIDLLILSEDEVNAELEDLEANDALDDADKSEITKVQEGNANAKFGIDVSKWNKEIDWDKVKNAGVEFAIIRVGYRGATTGALVVDPYFEANLKGAIRAGIPVGVYFFTQAVNTVEAVEEASMVMALCRDYKLDYPVFIDVEGLGGSGRADGLDVETRTAVSEAFCATIESAGYRAGVYSSRNWLNQMLDMDKLNKYIV
;
A
#
# COMPACT_ATOMS: atom_id res chain seq x y z
N SER A 1 0.11 -32.83 31.00
CA SER A 1 0.75 -31.50 30.89
C SER A 1 0.18 -30.79 29.66
N ILE A 2 -0.61 -29.76 29.92
CA ILE A 2 -1.08 -28.86 28.89
C ILE A 2 0.14 -27.98 28.53
N GLU A 3 0.87 -28.34 27.48
CA GLU A 3 1.82 -27.43 26.90
C GLU A 3 1.03 -26.24 26.39
N LYS A 4 1.35 -25.07 26.91
CA LYS A 4 0.87 -23.79 26.39
C LYS A 4 1.27 -23.69 24.94
N MET A 5 0.33 -23.80 24.02
CA MET A 5 0.51 -23.37 22.63
C MET A 5 0.58 -21.86 22.65
N GLU A 6 1.77 -21.32 22.85
CA GLU A 6 2.04 -19.90 22.69
C GLU A 6 2.08 -19.56 21.19
N GLY A 7 1.19 -18.69 20.75
CA GLY A 7 1.55 -17.80 19.65
C GLY A 7 0.95 -18.00 18.27
N LYS A 8 0.01 -18.91 18.06
CA LYS A 8 -0.60 -19.08 16.71
C LYS A 8 -2.06 -18.61 16.69
N ASN A 9 -2.29 -17.33 17.00
CA ASN A 9 -3.61 -16.73 16.81
C ASN A 9 -3.80 -16.35 15.35
N LEU A 10 -5.00 -16.54 14.84
CA LEU A 10 -5.42 -16.11 13.51
C LEU A 10 -6.37 -14.92 13.61
N SER A 11 -6.31 -14.05 12.65
CA SER A 11 -7.25 -12.95 12.45
C SER A 11 -7.75 -12.95 11.00
N LEU A 12 -8.94 -12.40 10.78
CA LEU A 12 -9.51 -12.19 9.46
C LEU A 12 -9.37 -10.72 9.11
N LEU A 13 -8.70 -10.43 8.00
CA LEU A 13 -8.78 -9.13 7.34
C LEU A 13 -9.72 -9.23 6.16
N MET A 14 -10.77 -8.43 6.16
CA MET A 14 -11.81 -8.47 5.15
C MET A 14 -11.89 -7.16 4.39
N THR A 15 -11.99 -7.26 3.06
CA THR A 15 -12.12 -6.11 2.17
C THR A 15 -13.26 -6.34 1.19
N SER A 16 -14.14 -5.35 1.05
CA SER A 16 -15.17 -5.32 0.02
C SER A 16 -15.10 -3.99 -0.73
N VAL A 17 -14.69 -4.04 -1.98
CA VAL A 17 -14.59 -2.86 -2.85
C VAL A 17 -15.84 -2.71 -3.72
N GLN A 18 -16.50 -3.81 -4.04
CA GLN A 18 -17.75 -3.89 -4.79
C GLN A 18 -18.58 -5.09 -4.30
N LYS A 19 -19.32 -5.76 -5.15
CA LYS A 19 -20.14 -6.95 -4.83
C LYS A 19 -19.32 -8.22 -4.62
N ASP A 20 -18.22 -8.10 -3.96
CA ASP A 20 -17.29 -9.17 -3.62
C ASP A 20 -16.83 -9.02 -2.17
N LEU A 21 -16.23 -10.08 -1.67
CA LEU A 21 -15.61 -10.12 -0.35
C LEU A 21 -14.30 -10.88 -0.45
N ARG A 22 -13.21 -10.21 -0.15
CA ARG A 22 -11.89 -10.81 0.01
C ARG A 22 -11.60 -10.99 1.50
N ILE A 23 -11.26 -12.20 1.89
CA ILE A 23 -10.94 -12.58 3.27
C ILE A 23 -9.50 -13.07 3.28
N GLN A 24 -8.63 -12.39 4.01
CA GLN A 24 -7.25 -12.78 4.23
C GLN A 24 -7.12 -13.34 5.65
N ILE A 25 -6.47 -14.48 5.80
CA ILE A 25 -6.23 -15.14 7.07
C ILE A 25 -4.79 -14.86 7.47
N VAL A 26 -4.61 -14.06 8.51
CA VAL A 26 -3.31 -13.54 8.93
C VAL A 26 -2.97 -13.95 10.36
N ASP A 27 -1.69 -14.04 10.65
CA ASP A 27 -1.16 -14.25 11.99
C ASP A 27 -1.10 -12.95 12.82
N ASN A 28 -0.55 -13.01 14.02
CA ASN A 28 -0.42 -11.84 14.91
C ASN A 28 0.48 -10.73 14.35
N ALA A 29 1.34 -11.04 13.39
CA ALA A 29 2.21 -10.08 12.72
C ALA A 29 1.56 -9.51 11.44
N GLY A 30 0.31 -9.90 11.12
CA GLY A 30 -0.36 -9.49 9.90
C GLY A 30 0.10 -10.22 8.64
N LYS A 31 0.91 -11.28 8.79
CA LYS A 31 1.40 -12.08 7.68
C LYS A 31 0.35 -13.12 7.27
N LEU A 32 0.14 -13.28 5.96
CA LEU A 32 -0.69 -14.36 5.42
C LEU A 32 -0.20 -15.73 5.91
N VAL A 33 -1.15 -16.57 6.29
CA VAL A 33 -0.88 -17.96 6.68
C VAL A 33 -1.24 -18.86 5.52
N GLU A 34 -0.25 -19.51 4.94
CA GLU A 34 -0.37 -20.37 3.76
C GLU A 34 -0.23 -21.85 4.13
N GLY A 35 -0.70 -22.72 3.26
CA GLY A 35 -0.50 -24.18 3.36
C GLY A 35 -1.50 -24.91 4.25
N GLU A 36 -2.47 -24.22 4.85
CA GLU A 36 -3.49 -24.78 5.73
C GLU A 36 -4.85 -24.96 5.04
N ASP A 37 -5.70 -25.82 5.60
CA ASP A 37 -7.07 -26.04 5.08
C ASP A 37 -8.05 -25.05 5.77
N PHE A 38 -8.08 -23.83 5.28
CA PHE A 38 -8.99 -22.82 5.82
C PHE A 38 -10.41 -22.96 5.28
N CYS A 39 -11.38 -22.73 6.15
CA CYS A 39 -12.80 -22.67 5.80
C CYS A 39 -13.47 -21.57 6.61
N VAL A 40 -14.15 -20.66 5.93
CA VAL A 40 -14.98 -19.65 6.57
C VAL A 40 -16.45 -19.95 6.40
N VAL A 41 -17.25 -19.53 7.39
CA VAL A 41 -18.71 -19.64 7.38
C VAL A 41 -19.31 -18.26 7.28
N LEU A 42 -20.06 -18.01 6.20
CA LEU A 42 -20.74 -16.75 5.95
C LEU A 42 -22.18 -16.81 6.51
N ASN A 43 -22.53 -15.84 7.37
CA ASN A 43 -23.84 -15.73 8.02
C ASN A 43 -24.31 -17.01 8.75
N GLY A 44 -23.37 -17.84 9.20
CA GLY A 44 -23.66 -19.04 10.00
C GLY A 44 -24.12 -20.27 9.20
N ASP A 45 -24.25 -20.20 7.87
CA ASP A 45 -24.79 -21.30 7.08
C ASP A 45 -23.97 -21.69 5.84
N LYS A 46 -23.31 -20.75 5.18
CA LYS A 46 -22.61 -21.01 3.91
C LYS A 46 -21.10 -21.08 4.10
N GLU A 47 -20.53 -22.22 3.68
CA GLU A 47 -19.10 -22.49 3.81
C GLU A 47 -18.35 -22.16 2.54
N TYR A 48 -17.14 -21.58 2.71
CA TYR A 48 -16.18 -21.32 1.64
C TYR A 48 -14.80 -21.80 2.09
N VAL A 49 -14.15 -22.56 1.24
CA VAL A 49 -12.86 -23.21 1.48
C VAL A 49 -11.78 -22.48 0.70
N ASP A 50 -10.62 -22.35 1.28
CA ASP A 50 -9.39 -21.92 0.63
C ASP A 50 -8.83 -23.10 -0.17
N GLU A 51 -9.18 -23.20 -1.47
CA GLU A 51 -8.88 -24.37 -2.30
C GLU A 51 -7.40 -24.48 -2.68
N ASP A 52 -6.73 -23.36 -2.85
CA ASP A 52 -5.31 -23.27 -3.25
C ASP A 52 -4.35 -23.07 -2.06
N LYS A 53 -4.92 -22.90 -0.86
CA LYS A 53 -4.18 -22.77 0.41
C LYS A 53 -3.22 -21.58 0.46
N ASP A 54 -3.59 -20.50 -0.20
CA ASP A 54 -2.82 -19.26 -0.22
C ASP A 54 -3.14 -18.31 0.95
N GLY A 55 -4.09 -18.70 1.82
CA GLY A 55 -4.57 -17.90 2.95
C GLY A 55 -5.61 -16.86 2.57
N ILE A 56 -6.15 -16.90 1.33
CA ILE A 56 -7.11 -15.93 0.82
C ILE A 56 -8.37 -16.66 0.32
N ILE A 57 -9.52 -16.25 0.84
CA ILE A 57 -10.82 -16.72 0.34
C ILE A 57 -11.52 -15.58 -0.36
N TYR A 58 -11.88 -15.77 -1.62
CA TYR A 58 -12.55 -14.80 -2.45
C TYR A 58 -14.00 -15.22 -2.70
N ILE A 59 -14.96 -14.36 -2.36
CA ILE A 59 -16.39 -14.61 -2.54
C ILE A 59 -16.95 -13.55 -3.48
N GLU A 60 -17.35 -13.97 -4.67
CA GLU A 60 -17.85 -13.09 -5.72
C GLU A 60 -19.38 -13.01 -5.71
N TYR A 61 -19.90 -11.96 -6.34
CA TYR A 61 -21.33 -11.76 -6.63
C TYR A 61 -22.26 -11.81 -5.43
N LEU A 62 -21.79 -11.32 -4.29
CA LEU A 62 -22.65 -11.15 -3.11
C LEU A 62 -23.69 -10.04 -3.33
N ARG A 63 -24.83 -10.18 -2.68
CA ARG A 63 -25.77 -9.06 -2.56
C ARG A 63 -25.18 -8.00 -1.64
N ALA A 64 -25.46 -6.72 -1.93
CA ALA A 64 -25.09 -5.66 -1.00
C ALA A 64 -25.80 -5.83 0.34
N GLY A 65 -25.08 -5.62 1.43
CA GLY A 65 -25.60 -5.76 2.79
C GLY A 65 -24.53 -6.18 3.79
N ASP A 66 -24.95 -6.36 5.02
CA ASP A 66 -24.06 -6.75 6.12
C ASP A 66 -23.91 -8.28 6.20
N TYR A 67 -22.69 -8.71 6.40
CA TYR A 67 -22.32 -10.12 6.52
C TYR A 67 -21.52 -10.37 7.80
N GLU A 68 -21.68 -11.57 8.35
CA GLU A 68 -20.86 -12.10 9.43
C GLU A 68 -20.03 -13.26 8.92
N VAL A 69 -18.72 -13.24 9.21
CA VAL A 69 -17.75 -14.25 8.77
C VAL A 69 -17.10 -14.87 9.99
N ALA A 70 -17.20 -16.18 10.11
CA ALA A 70 -16.53 -16.98 11.16
C ALA A 70 -15.47 -17.88 10.51
N LEU A 71 -14.27 -17.94 11.08
CA LEU A 71 -13.26 -18.91 10.70
C LEU A 71 -13.52 -20.22 11.46
N LYS A 72 -13.53 -21.34 10.76
CA LYS A 72 -13.62 -22.66 11.39
C LYS A 72 -12.33 -23.00 12.14
N GLU A 73 -12.44 -23.90 13.12
CA GLU A 73 -11.29 -24.42 13.87
C GLU A 73 -10.24 -25.01 12.92
N VAL A 74 -8.99 -24.67 13.15
CA VAL A 74 -7.82 -25.14 12.41
C VAL A 74 -6.84 -25.76 13.40
N GLU A 75 -6.37 -26.97 13.13
CA GLU A 75 -5.45 -27.66 14.02
C GLU A 75 -4.15 -26.87 14.19
N GLY A 76 -3.76 -26.64 15.44
CA GLY A 76 -2.53 -25.90 15.78
C GLY A 76 -2.69 -24.38 15.86
N TYR A 77 -3.90 -23.85 15.62
CA TYR A 77 -4.17 -22.41 15.67
C TYR A 77 -5.31 -22.06 16.63
N ARG A 78 -5.31 -20.81 17.07
CA ARG A 78 -6.47 -20.21 17.77
C ARG A 78 -7.20 -19.33 16.77
N VAL A 79 -8.44 -19.66 16.51
CA VAL A 79 -9.34 -18.86 15.66
C VAL A 79 -10.07 -17.80 16.49
N PRO A 80 -10.56 -16.69 15.87
CA PRO A 80 -11.36 -15.70 16.56
C PRO A 80 -12.61 -16.34 17.21
N GLU A 81 -12.90 -15.99 18.46
CA GLU A 81 -14.07 -16.52 19.20
C GLU A 81 -15.39 -15.94 18.69
N THR A 82 -15.34 -14.79 18.03
CA THR A 82 -16.51 -14.08 17.48
C THR A 82 -16.40 -13.90 15.98
N SER A 83 -17.55 -13.95 15.30
CA SER A 83 -17.61 -13.63 13.87
C SER A 83 -17.19 -12.19 13.62
N ALA A 84 -16.41 -11.98 12.59
CA ALA A 84 -16.09 -10.66 12.07
C ALA A 84 -17.24 -10.12 11.19
N LYS A 85 -17.45 -8.81 11.17
CA LYS A 85 -18.54 -8.17 10.42
C LYS A 85 -17.99 -7.33 9.30
N ILE A 86 -18.69 -7.38 8.15
CA ILE A 86 -18.35 -6.56 6.98
C ILE A 86 -19.61 -6.18 6.20
N THR A 87 -19.60 -5.00 5.59
CA THR A 87 -20.63 -4.55 4.65
C THR A 87 -20.14 -4.73 3.22
N VAL A 88 -20.85 -5.53 2.44
CA VAL A 88 -20.60 -5.68 1.00
C VAL A 88 -21.29 -4.54 0.26
N LYS A 89 -20.54 -3.82 -0.56
CA LYS A 89 -20.98 -2.62 -1.28
C LYS A 89 -21.82 -2.94 -2.52
N GLN A 90 -22.76 -2.08 -2.84
CA GLN A 90 -23.59 -2.23 -4.05
C GLN A 90 -22.85 -1.73 -5.30
N SER A 91 -22.02 -0.71 -5.13
CA SER A 91 -21.19 -0.09 -6.16
C SER A 91 -19.75 -0.04 -5.72
N VAL A 92 -18.84 0.17 -6.66
CA VAL A 92 -17.43 0.37 -6.35
C VAL A 92 -17.26 1.60 -5.46
N GLU A 93 -16.68 1.41 -4.30
CA GLU A 93 -16.31 2.48 -3.38
C GLU A 93 -14.85 2.28 -2.93
N TYR A 94 -14.04 3.27 -3.24
CA TYR A 94 -12.65 3.31 -2.80
C TYR A 94 -12.57 4.14 -1.51
N VAL A 95 -12.58 3.45 -0.37
CA VAL A 95 -12.53 4.06 0.97
C VAL A 95 -11.50 3.35 1.83
N VAL A 96 -10.98 4.06 2.84
CA VAL A 96 -9.98 3.51 3.76
C VAL A 96 -10.53 2.29 4.51
N ILE A 97 -9.67 1.27 4.67
CA ILE A 97 -9.93 0.06 5.45
C ILE A 97 -9.53 0.33 6.90
N ASP A 98 -10.44 0.14 7.85
CA ASP A 98 -10.20 0.46 9.27
C ASP A 98 -9.16 -0.46 9.93
N ASP A 99 -9.15 -1.75 9.56
CA ASP A 99 -8.28 -2.77 10.19
C ASP A 99 -6.97 -3.01 9.41
N ILE A 100 -6.54 -2.08 8.58
CA ILE A 100 -5.35 -2.22 7.74
C ILE A 100 -4.07 -2.46 8.55
N ASP A 101 -4.03 -1.99 9.81
CA ASP A 101 -2.89 -2.17 10.72
C ASP A 101 -2.49 -3.65 10.87
N LEU A 102 -3.42 -4.60 10.65
CA LEU A 102 -3.16 -6.04 10.69
C LEU A 102 -2.26 -6.54 9.54
N LEU A 103 -2.19 -5.81 8.43
CA LEU A 103 -1.38 -6.17 7.25
C LEU A 103 -0.04 -5.44 7.17
N ILE A 104 0.18 -4.42 8.00
CA ILE A 104 1.37 -3.58 7.91
C ILE A 104 2.53 -4.29 8.60
N LEU A 105 3.60 -4.54 7.87
CA LEU A 105 4.82 -5.17 8.36
C LEU A 105 5.98 -4.18 8.42
N SER A 106 6.91 -4.41 9.36
CA SER A 106 8.24 -3.81 9.33
C SER A 106 9.17 -4.61 8.41
N GLU A 107 10.28 -4.02 7.98
CA GLU A 107 11.27 -4.75 7.17
C GLU A 107 11.88 -5.95 7.92
N ASP A 108 12.00 -5.88 9.24
CA ASP A 108 12.51 -6.99 10.06
C ASP A 108 11.59 -8.22 10.04
N GLU A 109 10.30 -8.04 9.71
CA GLU A 109 9.29 -9.10 9.61
C GLU A 109 9.21 -9.71 8.21
N VAL A 110 9.86 -9.09 7.23
CA VAL A 110 9.89 -9.55 5.84
C VAL A 110 11.25 -10.19 5.55
N ASN A 111 11.25 -11.32 4.83
CA ASN A 111 12.50 -11.99 4.46
C ASN A 111 13.40 -11.10 3.59
N ALA A 112 14.71 -11.16 3.84
CA ALA A 112 15.76 -10.38 3.17
C ALA A 112 15.77 -10.51 1.62
N GLU A 113 15.19 -11.57 1.06
CA GLU A 113 15.04 -11.80 -0.39
C GLU A 113 14.22 -10.70 -1.10
N LEU A 114 13.42 -9.95 -0.36
CA LEU A 114 12.63 -8.84 -0.91
C LEU A 114 13.44 -7.55 -1.05
N GLU A 115 14.53 -7.40 -0.30
CA GLU A 115 15.36 -6.19 -0.32
C GLU A 115 16.13 -6.03 -1.64
N ASP A 116 16.50 -7.14 -2.27
CA ASP A 116 17.32 -7.11 -3.50
C ASP A 116 16.57 -6.60 -4.74
N LEU A 117 15.25 -6.73 -4.78
CA LEU A 117 14.45 -6.30 -5.93
C LEU A 117 14.23 -4.78 -5.97
N GLU A 118 14.15 -4.15 -4.80
CA GLU A 118 14.01 -2.70 -4.70
C GLU A 118 15.34 -1.95 -4.85
N ALA A 119 16.47 -2.61 -4.60
CA ALA A 119 17.80 -2.02 -4.74
C ALA A 119 18.16 -1.67 -6.20
N ASN A 120 17.44 -2.23 -7.18
CA ASN A 120 17.63 -1.92 -8.59
C ASN A 120 16.92 -0.63 -9.03
N ASP A 121 16.16 0.01 -8.15
CA ASP A 121 15.54 1.32 -8.36
C ASP A 121 16.55 2.46 -8.10
N ALA A 122 17.81 2.22 -8.47
CA ALA A 122 18.80 3.28 -8.50
C ALA A 122 18.42 4.27 -9.60
N LEU A 123 17.95 5.45 -9.18
CA LEU A 123 17.72 6.61 -10.03
C LEU A 123 18.82 6.72 -11.09
N ASP A 124 18.46 6.57 -12.33
CA ASP A 124 19.37 6.78 -13.44
C ASP A 124 19.91 8.22 -13.35
N ASP A 125 21.22 8.40 -13.43
CA ASP A 125 21.86 9.72 -13.35
C ASP A 125 21.35 10.71 -14.44
N ALA A 126 20.62 10.20 -15.43
CA ALA A 126 19.93 11.00 -16.44
C ALA A 126 18.81 11.87 -15.86
N ASP A 127 18.07 11.42 -14.86
CA ASP A 127 16.97 12.17 -14.25
C ASP A 127 17.44 13.38 -13.46
N LYS A 128 18.62 13.32 -12.82
CA LYS A 128 19.22 14.44 -12.11
C LYS A 128 19.55 15.63 -13.03
N SER A 129 19.90 15.35 -14.29
CA SER A 129 20.23 16.40 -15.27
C SER A 129 19.00 17.09 -15.84
N GLU A 130 17.85 16.43 -15.88
CA GLU A 130 16.57 17.01 -16.33
C GLU A 130 15.95 17.93 -15.26
N ILE A 131 16.05 17.59 -13.99
CA ILE A 131 15.56 18.43 -12.88
C ILE A 131 16.28 19.79 -12.90
N THR A 132 17.60 19.81 -13.11
CA THR A 132 18.37 21.06 -13.21
C THR A 132 17.93 21.92 -14.41
N LYS A 133 17.60 21.32 -15.56
CA LYS A 133 17.13 22.04 -16.75
C LYS A 133 15.71 22.60 -16.58
N VAL A 134 14.83 21.92 -15.85
CA VAL A 134 13.47 22.41 -15.55
C VAL A 134 13.54 23.64 -14.64
N GLN A 135 14.46 23.69 -13.68
CA GLN A 135 14.66 24.86 -12.83
C GLN A 135 15.14 26.09 -13.60
N GLU A 136 16.02 25.92 -14.57
CA GLU A 136 16.53 27.02 -15.41
C GLU A 136 15.46 27.64 -16.31
N GLY A 137 14.36 26.90 -16.61
CA GLY A 137 13.27 27.32 -17.50
C GLY A 137 12.03 27.88 -16.80
N ASN A 138 11.86 27.71 -15.50
CA ASN A 138 10.64 28.10 -14.79
C ASN A 138 10.95 28.84 -13.46
N ALA A 139 10.87 30.17 -13.50
CA ALA A 139 11.13 31.02 -12.33
C ALA A 139 10.20 30.77 -11.13
N ASN A 140 9.11 30.02 -11.32
CA ASN A 140 8.16 29.64 -10.27
C ASN A 140 8.27 28.18 -9.83
N ALA A 141 9.23 27.43 -10.38
CA ALA A 141 9.46 26.04 -9.96
C ALA A 141 10.06 26.02 -8.54
N LYS A 142 9.46 25.21 -7.67
CA LYS A 142 9.96 24.97 -6.34
C LYS A 142 10.98 23.83 -6.36
N PHE A 143 12.03 23.99 -5.57
CA PHE A 143 13.03 22.95 -5.40
C PHE A 143 12.64 22.00 -4.28
N GLY A 144 12.33 20.74 -4.62
CA GLY A 144 11.98 19.68 -3.69
C GLY A 144 12.88 18.47 -3.83
N ILE A 145 12.76 17.57 -2.86
CA ILE A 145 13.40 16.25 -2.88
C ILE A 145 12.36 15.18 -2.56
N ASP A 146 12.55 14.00 -3.11
CA ASP A 146 11.94 12.78 -2.61
C ASP A 146 13.00 11.94 -1.87
N VAL A 147 12.55 11.20 -0.85
CA VAL A 147 13.44 10.43 0.02
C VAL A 147 12.80 9.14 0.51
N SER A 148 13.66 8.14 0.71
CA SER A 148 13.30 6.82 1.22
C SER A 148 14.44 6.26 2.09
N LYS A 149 14.33 4.99 2.48
CA LYS A 149 15.39 4.24 3.19
C LYS A 149 16.77 4.32 2.53
N TRP A 150 16.80 4.45 1.21
CA TRP A 150 18.05 4.50 0.44
C TRP A 150 18.90 5.75 0.74
N ASN A 151 18.28 6.82 1.22
CA ASN A 151 18.99 8.03 1.64
C ASN A 151 19.55 7.91 3.06
N LYS A 152 19.18 6.85 3.81
CA LYS A 152 19.63 6.63 5.20
C LYS A 152 19.29 7.82 6.12
N GLU A 153 20.15 8.08 7.09
CA GLU A 153 19.98 9.24 7.99
C GLU A 153 20.22 10.56 7.26
N ILE A 154 19.26 11.47 7.38
CA ILE A 154 19.25 12.77 6.71
C ILE A 154 19.40 13.88 7.75
N ASP A 155 20.35 14.79 7.53
CA ASP A 155 20.48 16.04 8.29
C ASP A 155 19.53 17.09 7.69
N TRP A 156 18.30 17.13 8.20
CA TRP A 156 17.23 17.97 7.69
C TRP A 156 17.52 19.48 7.82
N ASP A 157 18.35 19.89 8.78
CA ASP A 157 18.78 21.28 8.90
C ASP A 157 19.70 21.68 7.73
N LYS A 158 20.60 20.79 7.31
CA LYS A 158 21.40 21.00 6.08
C LYS A 158 20.54 21.01 4.84
N VAL A 159 19.56 20.11 4.73
CA VAL A 159 18.60 20.08 3.62
C VAL A 159 17.87 21.41 3.51
N LYS A 160 17.35 21.93 4.62
CA LYS A 160 16.70 23.24 4.66
C LYS A 160 17.63 24.38 4.24
N ASN A 161 18.86 24.38 4.77
CA ASN A 161 19.87 25.39 4.45
C ASN A 161 20.35 25.32 3.00
N ALA A 162 20.22 24.17 2.32
CA ALA A 162 20.49 24.01 0.90
C ALA A 162 19.38 24.57 -0.01
N GLY A 163 18.31 25.12 0.56
CA GLY A 163 17.22 25.76 -0.18
C GLY A 163 16.10 24.84 -0.61
N VAL A 164 16.03 23.62 -0.06
CA VAL A 164 14.90 22.71 -0.32
C VAL A 164 13.61 23.29 0.24
N GLU A 165 12.59 23.38 -0.61
CA GLU A 165 11.32 24.03 -0.29
C GLU A 165 10.22 23.02 0.10
N PHE A 166 10.33 21.73 -0.30
CA PHE A 166 9.43 20.66 0.09
C PHE A 166 10.12 19.29 0.01
N ALA A 167 9.56 18.30 0.68
CA ALA A 167 10.00 16.93 0.59
C ALA A 167 8.80 15.97 0.39
N ILE A 168 8.98 14.95 -0.45
CA ILE A 168 8.04 13.84 -0.63
C ILE A 168 8.69 12.58 -0.04
N ILE A 169 8.09 12.02 0.99
CA ILE A 169 8.71 11.00 1.84
C ILE A 169 8.02 9.65 1.62
N ARG A 170 8.79 8.60 1.35
CA ARG A 170 8.23 7.25 1.20
C ARG A 170 7.65 6.76 2.51
N VAL A 171 6.36 6.41 2.50
CA VAL A 171 5.68 5.77 3.64
C VAL A 171 6.06 4.31 3.72
N GLY A 172 6.06 3.64 2.57
CA GLY A 172 6.30 2.22 2.47
C GLY A 172 6.17 1.73 1.04
N TYR A 173 6.08 0.44 0.91
CA TYR A 173 5.99 -0.23 -0.38
C TYR A 173 5.24 -1.56 -0.26
N ARG A 174 4.74 -2.05 -1.38
CA ARG A 174 4.28 -3.45 -1.48
C ARG A 174 5.41 -4.31 -2.02
N GLY A 175 5.68 -5.41 -1.34
CA GLY A 175 6.74 -6.35 -1.72
C GLY A 175 6.54 -6.88 -3.14
N ALA A 176 7.60 -6.81 -3.96
CA ALA A 176 7.55 -7.17 -5.37
C ALA A 176 7.30 -8.67 -5.62
N THR A 177 7.58 -9.52 -4.67
CA THR A 177 7.40 -10.98 -4.75
C THR A 177 6.25 -11.44 -3.88
N THR A 178 6.22 -11.04 -2.61
CA THR A 178 5.23 -11.52 -1.63
C THR A 178 3.93 -10.73 -1.64
N GLY A 179 3.92 -9.50 -2.16
CA GLY A 179 2.78 -8.60 -2.05
C GLY A 179 2.50 -8.08 -0.64
N ALA A 180 3.42 -8.24 0.30
CA ALA A 180 3.29 -7.73 1.67
C ALA A 180 3.35 -6.19 1.70
N LEU A 181 2.61 -5.59 2.62
CA LEU A 181 2.67 -4.15 2.90
C LEU A 181 3.79 -3.87 3.90
N VAL A 182 4.81 -3.13 3.50
CA VAL A 182 6.02 -2.92 4.30
C VAL A 182 6.24 -1.43 4.56
N VAL A 183 6.46 -1.06 5.82
CA VAL A 183 6.81 0.31 6.20
C VAL A 183 8.25 0.61 5.82
N ASP A 184 8.50 1.78 5.23
CA ASP A 184 9.87 2.27 5.06
C ASP A 184 10.49 2.55 6.44
N PRO A 185 11.62 1.91 6.79
CA PRO A 185 12.20 2.03 8.14
C PRO A 185 12.65 3.43 8.50
N TYR A 186 12.83 4.31 7.52
CA TYR A 186 13.17 5.72 7.74
C TYR A 186 11.98 6.67 7.63
N PHE A 187 10.77 6.16 7.33
CA PHE A 187 9.58 6.99 7.13
C PHE A 187 9.34 7.96 8.29
N GLU A 188 9.20 7.44 9.50
CA GLU A 188 8.88 8.27 10.67
C GLU A 188 9.99 9.28 10.99
N ALA A 189 11.25 8.83 10.90
CA ALA A 189 12.41 9.69 11.15
C ALA A 189 12.51 10.84 10.12
N ASN A 190 12.29 10.52 8.83
CA ASN A 190 12.30 11.51 7.76
C ASN A 190 11.14 12.49 7.89
N LEU A 191 9.93 12.00 8.14
CA LEU A 191 8.74 12.84 8.26
C LEU A 191 8.88 13.82 9.44
N LYS A 192 9.24 13.31 10.62
CA LYS A 192 9.49 14.14 11.80
C LYS A 192 10.65 15.12 11.60
N GLY A 193 11.71 14.67 10.95
CA GLY A 193 12.88 15.50 10.67
C GLY A 193 12.58 16.68 9.74
N ALA A 194 11.88 16.42 8.63
CA ALA A 194 11.47 17.45 7.68
C ALA A 194 10.52 18.47 8.34
N ILE A 195 9.49 17.99 9.06
CA ILE A 195 8.54 18.87 9.78
C ILE A 195 9.26 19.74 10.80
N ARG A 196 10.17 19.18 11.60
CA ARG A 196 10.96 19.93 12.59
C ARG A 196 11.82 21.01 11.94
N ALA A 197 12.40 20.73 10.77
CA ALA A 197 13.19 21.71 10.01
C ALA A 197 12.33 22.75 9.29
N GLY A 198 11.00 22.65 9.39
CA GLY A 198 10.08 23.58 8.72
C GLY A 198 10.05 23.39 7.19
N ILE A 199 10.27 22.18 6.72
CA ILE A 199 10.12 21.80 5.32
C ILE A 199 8.71 21.22 5.14
N PRO A 200 7.87 21.81 4.27
CA PRO A 200 6.55 21.26 3.90
C PRO A 200 6.68 19.86 3.32
N VAL A 201 5.78 18.95 3.70
CA VAL A 201 5.88 17.53 3.34
C VAL A 201 4.67 17.02 2.59
N GLY A 202 4.92 16.13 1.65
CA GLY A 202 4.01 15.14 1.10
C GLY A 202 4.58 13.75 1.28
N VAL A 203 3.87 12.75 0.83
CA VAL A 203 4.32 11.37 0.97
C VAL A 203 4.06 10.57 -0.31
N TYR A 204 4.76 9.45 -0.47
CA TYR A 204 4.49 8.51 -1.54
C TYR A 204 4.53 7.06 -1.07
N PHE A 205 3.89 6.20 -1.84
CA PHE A 205 3.89 4.75 -1.65
C PHE A 205 4.32 4.07 -2.95
N PHE A 206 5.35 3.22 -2.88
CA PHE A 206 5.82 2.45 -4.03
C PHE A 206 4.92 1.23 -4.22
N THR A 207 4.13 1.24 -5.30
CA THR A 207 3.12 0.22 -5.54
C THR A 207 3.65 -1.00 -6.27
N GLN A 208 3.19 -2.15 -5.85
CA GLN A 208 3.23 -3.40 -6.60
C GLN A 208 1.86 -4.09 -6.57
N ALA A 209 0.79 -3.32 -6.39
CA ALA A 209 -0.58 -3.81 -6.45
C ALA A 209 -0.92 -4.36 -7.83
N VAL A 210 -1.58 -5.51 -7.87
CA VAL A 210 -2.03 -6.17 -9.11
C VAL A 210 -3.53 -6.08 -9.34
N ASN A 211 -4.26 -5.49 -8.40
CA ASN A 211 -5.70 -5.24 -8.49
C ASN A 211 -6.12 -4.03 -7.63
N THR A 212 -7.37 -3.61 -7.78
CA THR A 212 -7.89 -2.43 -7.07
C THR A 212 -8.04 -2.63 -5.57
N VAL A 213 -8.24 -3.86 -5.10
CA VAL A 213 -8.33 -4.16 -3.65
C VAL A 213 -6.99 -3.89 -2.99
N GLU A 214 -5.92 -4.37 -3.59
CA GLU A 214 -4.56 -4.12 -3.08
C GLU A 214 -4.21 -2.63 -3.09
N ALA A 215 -4.65 -1.90 -4.11
CA ALA A 215 -4.47 -0.44 -4.15
C ALA A 215 -5.19 0.29 -3.01
N VAL A 216 -6.39 -0.16 -2.64
CA VAL A 216 -7.12 0.35 -1.47
C VAL A 216 -6.39 0.01 -0.17
N GLU A 217 -5.80 -1.17 -0.05
CA GLU A 217 -4.97 -1.54 1.10
C GLU A 217 -3.73 -0.63 1.22
N GLU A 218 -3.03 -0.38 0.11
CA GLU A 218 -1.87 0.52 0.07
C GLU A 218 -2.23 1.94 0.52
N ALA A 219 -3.28 2.50 -0.04
CA ALA A 219 -3.78 3.82 0.37
C ALA A 219 -4.20 3.85 1.84
N SER A 220 -4.84 2.79 2.33
CA SER A 220 -5.26 2.65 3.72
C SER A 220 -4.07 2.62 4.68
N MET A 221 -3.00 1.91 4.32
CA MET A 221 -1.73 1.92 5.07
C MET A 221 -1.16 3.34 5.16
N VAL A 222 -1.11 4.07 4.05
CA VAL A 222 -0.63 5.46 4.05
C VAL A 222 -1.46 6.32 5.00
N MET A 223 -2.80 6.20 4.96
CA MET A 223 -3.68 6.96 5.84
C MET A 223 -3.51 6.58 7.31
N ALA A 224 -3.36 5.30 7.63
CA ALA A 224 -3.12 4.83 8.99
C ALA A 224 -1.82 5.42 9.58
N LEU A 225 -0.73 5.41 8.80
CA LEU A 225 0.57 5.89 9.25
C LEU A 225 0.69 7.43 9.25
N CYS A 226 -0.09 8.13 8.43
CA CYS A 226 -0.04 9.59 8.31
C CYS A 226 -1.09 10.33 9.15
N ARG A 227 -2.03 9.63 9.81
CA ARG A 227 -3.20 10.24 10.49
C ARG A 227 -2.86 11.34 11.51
N ASP A 228 -1.70 11.25 12.16
CA ASP A 228 -1.27 12.20 13.21
C ASP A 228 -0.41 13.33 12.65
N TYR A 229 -0.22 13.41 11.34
CA TYR A 229 0.64 14.38 10.69
C TYR A 229 -0.13 15.24 9.71
N LYS A 230 0.25 16.51 9.65
CA LYS A 230 -0.25 17.42 8.61
C LYS A 230 0.61 17.26 7.35
N LEU A 231 -0.05 16.88 6.24
CA LEU A 231 0.58 16.86 4.94
C LEU A 231 0.25 18.16 4.17
N ASP A 232 1.26 18.91 3.76
CA ASP A 232 1.11 20.15 2.99
C ASP A 232 1.07 19.88 1.48
N TYR A 233 1.67 18.77 1.05
CA TYR A 233 1.73 18.28 -0.32
C TYR A 233 0.89 17.00 -0.49
N PRO A 234 0.62 16.56 -1.73
CA PRO A 234 -0.20 15.38 -2.01
C PRO A 234 0.40 14.07 -1.47
N VAL A 235 -0.45 13.06 -1.50
CA VAL A 235 -0.09 11.66 -1.36
C VAL A 235 0.03 11.06 -2.76
N PHE A 236 1.20 10.55 -3.12
CA PHE A 236 1.45 9.99 -4.44
C PHE A 236 1.45 8.46 -4.41
N ILE A 237 0.81 7.85 -5.41
CA ILE A 237 1.14 6.49 -5.80
C ILE A 237 2.33 6.55 -6.76
N ASP A 238 3.37 5.80 -6.47
CA ASP A 238 4.57 5.68 -7.29
C ASP A 238 4.48 4.39 -8.12
N VAL A 239 4.36 4.56 -9.45
CA VAL A 239 4.06 3.50 -10.41
C VAL A 239 5.24 3.31 -11.34
N GLU A 240 6.11 2.36 -11.01
CA GLU A 240 7.32 2.09 -11.75
C GLU A 240 7.55 0.59 -11.96
N GLY A 241 8.33 0.24 -12.98
CA GLY A 241 8.69 -1.15 -13.27
C GLY A 241 9.98 -1.57 -12.59
N LEU A 242 10.07 -2.84 -12.26
CA LEU A 242 11.26 -3.49 -11.70
C LEU A 242 12.01 -4.33 -12.75
N GLY A 243 11.98 -3.90 -14.02
CA GLY A 243 12.72 -4.57 -15.09
C GLY A 243 12.21 -5.97 -15.42
N GLY A 244 10.96 -6.27 -15.15
CA GLY A 244 10.31 -7.57 -15.39
C GLY A 244 10.35 -8.53 -14.20
N SER A 245 10.89 -8.09 -13.04
CA SER A 245 10.96 -8.91 -11.82
C SER A 245 9.86 -8.58 -10.80
N GLY A 246 9.17 -7.44 -10.95
CA GLY A 246 8.06 -7.06 -10.08
C GLY A 246 6.75 -7.76 -10.46
N ARG A 247 5.93 -8.06 -9.45
CA ARG A 247 4.61 -8.70 -9.65
C ARG A 247 3.64 -7.82 -10.46
N ALA A 248 3.82 -6.51 -10.45
CA ALA A 248 3.01 -5.55 -11.20
C ALA A 248 3.56 -5.23 -12.61
N ASP A 249 4.76 -5.70 -12.96
CA ASP A 249 5.40 -5.35 -14.25
C ASP A 249 4.61 -5.82 -15.46
N GLY A 250 3.97 -6.99 -15.36
CA GLY A 250 3.19 -7.60 -16.43
C GLY A 250 1.76 -7.09 -16.59
N LEU A 251 1.32 -6.13 -15.79
CA LEU A 251 -0.04 -5.60 -15.88
C LEU A 251 -0.26 -4.86 -17.20
N ASP A 252 -1.48 -4.99 -17.74
CA ASP A 252 -1.92 -4.17 -18.85
C ASP A 252 -2.23 -2.73 -18.41
N VAL A 253 -2.39 -1.85 -19.39
CA VAL A 253 -2.67 -0.42 -19.16
C VAL A 253 -3.98 -0.23 -18.39
N GLU A 254 -5.01 -1.01 -18.68
CA GLU A 254 -6.32 -0.90 -18.05
C GLU A 254 -6.24 -1.23 -16.55
N THR A 255 -5.63 -2.35 -16.20
CA THR A 255 -5.46 -2.80 -14.82
C THR A 255 -4.57 -1.85 -14.03
N ARG A 256 -3.44 -1.44 -14.60
CA ARG A 256 -2.51 -0.49 -13.95
C ARG A 256 -3.16 0.87 -13.70
N THR A 257 -3.95 1.34 -14.65
CA THR A 257 -4.72 2.59 -14.49
C THR A 257 -5.79 2.44 -13.42
N ALA A 258 -6.52 1.31 -13.38
CA ALA A 258 -7.53 1.05 -12.36
C ALA A 258 -6.91 0.98 -10.95
N VAL A 259 -5.74 0.38 -10.79
CA VAL A 259 -4.96 0.37 -9.54
C VAL A 259 -4.63 1.80 -9.11
N SER A 260 -4.08 2.61 -10.01
CA SER A 260 -3.73 4.01 -9.72
C SER A 260 -4.96 4.84 -9.35
N GLU A 261 -6.07 4.65 -10.06
CA GLU A 261 -7.32 5.33 -9.77
C GLU A 261 -7.90 4.92 -8.40
N ALA A 262 -7.87 3.63 -8.08
CA ALA A 262 -8.37 3.11 -6.79
C ALA A 262 -7.57 3.68 -5.61
N PHE A 263 -6.25 3.70 -5.71
CA PHE A 263 -5.39 4.33 -4.71
C PHE A 263 -5.74 5.81 -4.52
N CYS A 264 -5.72 6.59 -5.60
CA CYS A 264 -5.98 8.02 -5.55
C CYS A 264 -7.38 8.33 -5.01
N ALA A 265 -8.42 7.61 -5.45
CA ALA A 265 -9.77 7.79 -4.97
C ALA A 265 -9.91 7.48 -3.47
N THR A 266 -9.20 6.47 -2.98
CA THR A 266 -9.16 6.13 -1.54
C THR A 266 -8.51 7.25 -0.74
N ILE A 267 -7.40 7.81 -1.21
CA ILE A 267 -6.73 8.96 -0.60
C ILE A 267 -7.65 10.17 -0.54
N GLU A 268 -8.36 10.48 -1.64
CA GLU A 268 -9.29 11.61 -1.69
C GLU A 268 -10.52 11.38 -0.79
N SER A 269 -10.98 10.14 -0.64
CA SER A 269 -12.07 9.81 0.29
C SER A 269 -11.73 10.14 1.75
N ALA A 270 -10.45 10.11 2.09
CA ALA A 270 -9.91 10.51 3.41
C ALA A 270 -9.64 12.01 3.54
N GLY A 271 -9.94 12.80 2.50
CA GLY A 271 -9.81 14.26 2.51
C GLY A 271 -8.42 14.79 2.13
N TYR A 272 -7.55 13.95 1.60
CA TYR A 272 -6.22 14.35 1.12
C TYR A 272 -6.20 14.53 -0.40
N ARG A 273 -5.24 15.29 -0.89
CA ARG A 273 -4.99 15.40 -2.33
C ARG A 273 -4.17 14.19 -2.77
N ALA A 274 -4.55 13.58 -3.88
CA ALA A 274 -3.85 12.45 -4.46
C ALA A 274 -3.07 12.85 -5.72
N GLY A 275 -2.02 12.10 -6.00
CA GLY A 275 -1.23 12.25 -7.22
C GLY A 275 -0.68 10.91 -7.71
N VAL A 276 -0.29 10.90 -8.98
CA VAL A 276 0.37 9.77 -9.62
C VAL A 276 1.77 10.19 -10.01
N TYR A 277 2.76 9.47 -9.53
CA TYR A 277 4.14 9.60 -9.99
C TYR A 277 4.51 8.40 -10.86
N SER A 278 5.17 8.68 -11.96
CA SER A 278 5.79 7.66 -12.81
C SER A 278 6.78 8.31 -13.77
N SER A 279 7.61 7.51 -14.41
CA SER A 279 8.47 8.01 -15.47
C SER A 279 7.63 8.55 -16.65
N ARG A 280 8.15 9.54 -17.36
CA ARG A 280 7.47 10.12 -18.54
C ARG A 280 7.08 9.08 -19.58
N ASN A 281 7.91 8.06 -19.77
CA ASN A 281 7.60 6.98 -20.70
C ASN A 281 6.41 6.15 -20.21
N TRP A 282 6.34 5.84 -18.93
CA TRP A 282 5.25 5.08 -18.34
C TRP A 282 3.94 5.86 -18.33
N LEU A 283 3.96 7.15 -18.01
CA LEU A 283 2.78 8.03 -18.11
C LEU A 283 2.17 8.01 -19.52
N ASN A 284 3.02 7.97 -20.56
CA ASN A 284 2.56 8.00 -21.94
C ASN A 284 2.15 6.64 -22.52
N GLN A 285 2.70 5.54 -22.02
CA GLN A 285 2.55 4.22 -22.65
C GLN A 285 1.91 3.17 -21.76
N MET A 286 2.04 3.29 -20.45
CA MET A 286 1.67 2.27 -19.48
C MET A 286 0.47 2.66 -18.62
N LEU A 287 -0.03 3.89 -18.74
CA LEU A 287 -1.16 4.45 -18.02
C LEU A 287 -2.11 5.17 -18.99
N ASP A 288 -3.41 5.12 -18.68
CA ASP A 288 -4.42 5.92 -19.36
C ASP A 288 -4.57 7.28 -18.66
N MET A 289 -3.85 8.27 -19.16
CA MET A 289 -3.82 9.60 -18.56
C MET A 289 -5.16 10.36 -18.70
N ASP A 290 -6.03 9.98 -19.64
CA ASP A 290 -7.36 10.59 -19.74
C ASP A 290 -8.22 10.28 -18.50
N LYS A 291 -7.99 9.13 -17.86
CA LYS A 291 -8.62 8.75 -16.59
C LYS A 291 -7.94 9.35 -15.36
N LEU A 292 -6.63 9.56 -15.42
CA LEU A 292 -5.81 9.98 -14.29
C LEU A 292 -5.53 11.48 -14.21
N ASN A 293 -5.80 12.26 -15.27
CA ASN A 293 -5.52 13.70 -15.34
C ASN A 293 -6.28 14.58 -14.32
N LYS A 294 -7.28 14.02 -13.66
CA LYS A 294 -7.99 14.65 -12.53
C LYS A 294 -7.15 14.69 -11.25
N TYR A 295 -6.14 13.84 -11.15
CA TYR A 295 -5.17 13.82 -10.05
C TYR A 295 -3.93 14.65 -10.42
N ILE A 296 -3.09 14.91 -9.44
CA ILE A 296 -1.80 15.57 -9.67
C ILE A 296 -0.83 14.57 -10.31
N VAL A 297 -0.09 15.00 -11.33
CA VAL A 297 0.89 14.16 -12.05
C VAL A 297 2.22 14.89 -12.09
#